data_c0ee71583d62446a812c0ad9659d35cd
#
_entry.id   c0ee71583d62446a812c0ad9659d35cd
#
_cell.length_a   1.000
_cell.length_b   1.000
_cell.length_c   1.000
_cell.angle_alpha   90.00
_cell.angle_beta   90.00
_cell.angle_gamma   90.00
#
_symmetry.space_group_name_H-M   'P 1'
#
loop_
_entity.id
_entity.type
_entity.pdbx_description
1 polymer ?
#
loop_
_entity_poly.entity_id
_entity_poly.type
_entity_poly.pdbx_seq_one_letter_code
_entity_poly.pdbx_strand_id
1 'polypeptide(L)'
;MKVVIIGGVAGGASAAARLRRLDENAQIIILERGQHISYANCGLPYYVGGVITEESNLTLQTPRSFYERFRIDVRTNTEAIEIHTEDKKITVCNHNTGETYQETYDKLILSPGAEPIKPNLSGSDDARVFTLRTVPDTLKIRTYVEQNKPKSAAVIGGGYIGMEMAENLKHAGLDVTVVEMAEHIIAPLDSDMASLVQHYARENGINLILKNGVQALTPTKSHIEVQLNHGSVNADLVLMSVGVKPETAIAQKAGISCNSRGAILVDEHMRTSTPDIYAVGDAIAVTNFVTKQEAYIPLAGPANKQGRIAADHICGRNVSFNGTQGTSVLKLFDMTVATTGIHELQAKQSNLDYDTIITYSPSHATYYPNAKNMMIKTIFEKQSGKILGAQLVGYEGVDKRCDVLATAIRAGMTAYDLTELELAYAPPFSSAKDPVNMIGFAIENILTGLVKQHHWYDITKLPKNGSVVLLDVRTEKEYKAGAIEGSIHIPLNQLRDRLHELDASKTIYVNCKSGQRSYIACRILTQHGFECSNLSGGYEFYHAVTSEQQNE
;
A
#
# COMPACT_ATOMS: atom_id res chain seq x y z
N MET A 1 -32.04 -16.90 -16.09
CA MET A 1 -31.21 -15.70 -16.33
C MET A 1 -29.84 -16.13 -16.83
N LYS A 2 -29.34 -15.45 -17.88
CA LYS A 2 -28.00 -15.69 -18.43
C LYS A 2 -27.08 -14.54 -18.06
N VAL A 3 -26.00 -14.85 -17.34
CA VAL A 3 -24.99 -13.87 -16.92
C VAL A 3 -23.67 -14.18 -17.59
N VAL A 4 -23.12 -13.21 -18.33
CA VAL A 4 -21.78 -13.30 -18.90
C VAL A 4 -20.84 -12.41 -18.10
N ILE A 5 -19.64 -12.91 -17.84
CA ILE A 5 -18.60 -12.24 -17.04
C ILE A 5 -17.33 -12.17 -17.88
N ILE A 6 -16.80 -10.97 -18.10
CA ILE A 6 -15.55 -10.74 -18.81
C ILE A 6 -14.43 -10.63 -17.77
N GLY A 7 -13.51 -11.59 -17.76
CA GLY A 7 -12.40 -11.71 -16.80
C GLY A 7 -12.72 -12.63 -15.63
N GLY A 8 -11.86 -13.62 -15.42
CA GLY A 8 -12.05 -14.73 -14.49
C GLY A 8 -11.16 -14.71 -13.25
N VAL A 9 -10.64 -13.53 -12.80
CA VAL A 9 -9.80 -13.45 -11.60
C VAL A 9 -10.63 -12.92 -10.40
N ALA A 10 -10.11 -12.11 -9.52
CA ALA A 10 -10.69 -11.77 -8.21
C ALA A 10 -12.19 -11.39 -8.26
N GLY A 11 -12.53 -10.30 -8.96
CA GLY A 11 -13.90 -9.79 -9.01
C GLY A 11 -14.86 -10.71 -9.76
N GLY A 12 -14.47 -11.13 -10.98
CA GLY A 12 -15.31 -11.96 -11.84
C GLY A 12 -15.54 -13.37 -11.28
N ALA A 13 -14.48 -14.04 -10.80
CA ALA A 13 -14.60 -15.35 -10.17
C ALA A 13 -15.47 -15.32 -8.91
N SER A 14 -15.33 -14.27 -8.09
CA SER A 14 -16.15 -14.06 -6.88
C SER A 14 -17.62 -13.81 -7.23
N ALA A 15 -17.88 -13.00 -8.26
CA ALA A 15 -19.23 -12.75 -8.75
C ALA A 15 -19.88 -14.04 -9.27
N ALA A 16 -19.18 -14.81 -10.12
CA ALA A 16 -19.67 -16.06 -10.67
C ALA A 16 -20.05 -17.08 -9.60
N ALA A 17 -19.14 -17.30 -8.65
CA ALA A 17 -19.39 -18.23 -7.54
C ALA A 17 -20.52 -17.74 -6.62
N ARG A 18 -20.68 -16.43 -6.44
CA ARG A 18 -21.77 -15.85 -5.65
C ARG A 18 -23.11 -15.98 -6.37
N LEU A 19 -23.18 -15.67 -7.65
CA LEU A 19 -24.37 -15.83 -8.48
C LEU A 19 -24.92 -17.24 -8.42
N ARG A 20 -24.08 -18.28 -8.59
CA ARG A 20 -24.52 -19.67 -8.49
C ARG A 20 -25.15 -20.00 -7.15
N ARG A 21 -24.58 -19.48 -6.04
CA ARG A 21 -25.16 -19.70 -4.70
C ARG A 21 -26.47 -18.94 -4.46
N LEU A 22 -26.82 -17.97 -5.31
CA LEU A 22 -28.08 -17.22 -5.25
C LEU A 22 -29.13 -17.72 -6.24
N ASP A 23 -28.71 -18.24 -7.39
CA ASP A 23 -29.58 -18.76 -8.44
C ASP A 23 -28.94 -20.03 -9.04
N GLU A 24 -29.44 -21.19 -8.63
CA GLU A 24 -28.98 -22.49 -9.12
C GLU A 24 -29.31 -22.71 -10.61
N ASN A 25 -30.33 -22.04 -11.14
CA ASN A 25 -30.79 -22.19 -12.52
C ASN A 25 -30.16 -21.16 -13.48
N ALA A 26 -29.36 -20.20 -13.00
CA ALA A 26 -28.72 -19.22 -13.85
C ALA A 26 -27.70 -19.90 -14.79
N GLN A 27 -27.69 -19.50 -16.04
CA GLN A 27 -26.59 -19.79 -16.97
C GLN A 27 -25.47 -18.78 -16.71
N ILE A 28 -24.31 -19.24 -16.26
CA ILE A 28 -23.17 -18.37 -15.94
C ILE A 28 -22.00 -18.76 -16.83
N ILE A 29 -21.49 -17.77 -17.55
CA ILE A 29 -20.36 -17.92 -18.48
C ILE A 29 -19.26 -16.94 -18.07
N ILE A 30 -18.02 -17.42 -17.94
CA ILE A 30 -16.83 -16.58 -17.81
C ILE A 30 -16.06 -16.63 -19.11
N LEU A 31 -15.77 -15.46 -19.69
CA LEU A 31 -14.88 -15.27 -20.83
C LEU A 31 -13.52 -14.78 -20.30
N GLU A 32 -12.49 -15.59 -20.47
CA GLU A 32 -11.12 -15.26 -20.05
C GLU A 32 -10.18 -15.38 -21.25
N ARG A 33 -9.55 -14.27 -21.61
CA ARG A 33 -8.63 -14.26 -22.78
C ARG A 33 -7.34 -15.03 -22.54
N GLY A 34 -6.91 -15.15 -21.28
CA GLY A 34 -5.75 -15.92 -20.88
C GLY A 34 -6.06 -17.40 -20.68
N GLN A 35 -5.02 -18.16 -20.36
CA GLN A 35 -5.12 -19.60 -20.10
C GLN A 35 -5.59 -19.90 -18.67
N HIS A 36 -5.41 -18.95 -17.72
CA HIS A 36 -5.59 -19.16 -16.29
C HIS A 36 -6.69 -18.29 -15.73
N ILE A 37 -7.57 -18.89 -14.94
CA ILE A 37 -8.57 -18.20 -14.12
C ILE A 37 -8.20 -18.30 -12.65
N SER A 38 -8.72 -17.39 -11.84
CA SER A 38 -8.60 -17.48 -10.37
C SER A 38 -7.18 -17.82 -9.89
N TYR A 39 -6.17 -17.20 -10.49
CA TYR A 39 -4.78 -17.42 -10.12
C TYR A 39 -4.33 -16.47 -9.01
N ALA A 40 -3.25 -16.87 -8.30
CA ALA A 40 -2.64 -16.13 -7.20
C ALA A 40 -1.82 -14.94 -7.72
N ASN A 41 -2.49 -13.86 -8.15
CA ASN A 41 -1.85 -12.67 -8.73
C ASN A 41 -0.77 -12.09 -7.79
N CYS A 42 -1.07 -11.97 -6.49
CA CYS A 42 -0.10 -11.51 -5.49
C CYS A 42 0.99 -12.54 -5.15
N GLY A 43 0.87 -13.79 -5.62
CA GLY A 43 1.90 -14.84 -5.46
C GLY A 43 2.98 -14.82 -6.53
N LEU A 44 2.77 -14.08 -7.63
CA LEU A 44 3.63 -14.10 -8.79
C LEU A 44 5.08 -13.67 -8.49
N PRO A 45 5.34 -12.57 -7.74
CA PRO A 45 6.70 -12.20 -7.33
C PRO A 45 7.40 -13.29 -6.52
N TYR A 46 6.68 -13.91 -5.58
CA TYR A 46 7.21 -14.94 -4.69
C TYR A 46 7.55 -16.25 -5.42
N TYR A 47 6.88 -16.52 -6.55
CA TYR A 47 7.27 -17.63 -7.43
C TYR A 47 8.56 -17.32 -8.19
N VAL A 48 8.76 -16.09 -8.64
CA VAL A 48 10.02 -15.67 -9.28
C VAL A 48 11.20 -15.83 -8.31
N GLY A 49 11.04 -15.43 -7.05
CA GLY A 49 12.06 -15.54 -6.01
C GLY A 49 12.26 -16.95 -5.43
N GLY A 50 11.43 -17.94 -5.85
CA GLY A 50 11.52 -19.32 -5.37
C GLY A 50 10.94 -19.56 -3.97
N VAL A 51 10.23 -18.61 -3.39
CA VAL A 51 9.49 -18.79 -2.12
C VAL A 51 8.29 -19.70 -2.37
N ILE A 52 7.55 -19.49 -3.46
CA ILE A 52 6.59 -20.44 -4.00
C ILE A 52 7.33 -21.30 -5.02
N THR A 53 7.43 -22.60 -4.77
CA THR A 53 8.23 -23.53 -5.60
C THR A 53 7.43 -24.19 -6.70
N GLU A 54 6.16 -24.51 -6.42
CA GLU A 54 5.31 -25.28 -7.33
C GLU A 54 4.41 -24.35 -8.15
N GLU A 55 4.47 -24.47 -9.48
CA GLU A 55 3.63 -23.71 -10.41
C GLU A 55 2.13 -23.93 -10.14
N SER A 56 1.75 -25.15 -9.79
CA SER A 56 0.36 -25.51 -9.47
C SER A 56 -0.24 -24.66 -8.33
N ASN A 57 0.60 -24.15 -7.43
CA ASN A 57 0.16 -23.27 -6.33
C ASN A 57 -0.26 -21.88 -6.81
N LEU A 58 0.11 -21.50 -8.04
CA LEU A 58 -0.32 -20.24 -8.64
C LEU A 58 -1.77 -20.33 -9.16
N THR A 59 -2.28 -21.51 -9.46
CA THR A 59 -3.62 -21.72 -10.01
C THR A 59 -4.58 -22.22 -8.95
N LEU A 60 -5.40 -21.31 -8.40
CA LEU A 60 -6.32 -21.63 -7.29
C LEU A 60 -7.52 -22.46 -7.77
N GLN A 61 -8.00 -22.22 -8.98
CA GLN A 61 -9.10 -22.92 -9.61
C GLN A 61 -8.81 -23.14 -11.11
N THR A 62 -9.41 -24.17 -11.68
CA THR A 62 -9.39 -24.49 -13.11
C THR A 62 -10.79 -24.40 -13.70
N PRO A 63 -10.96 -24.30 -15.03
CA PRO A 63 -12.27 -24.39 -15.68
C PRO A 63 -13.04 -25.63 -15.24
N ARG A 64 -12.36 -26.78 -15.14
CA ARG A 64 -12.96 -28.04 -14.68
C ARG A 64 -13.47 -27.95 -13.24
N SER A 65 -12.66 -27.44 -12.29
CA SER A 65 -13.08 -27.31 -10.90
C SER A 65 -14.23 -26.33 -10.71
N PHE A 66 -14.30 -25.25 -11.51
CA PHE A 66 -15.43 -24.34 -11.53
C PHE A 66 -16.71 -25.00 -12.06
N TYR A 67 -16.59 -25.78 -13.12
CA TYR A 67 -17.73 -26.53 -13.64
C TYR A 67 -18.22 -27.60 -12.66
N GLU A 68 -17.32 -28.42 -12.13
CA GLU A 68 -17.68 -29.50 -11.19
C GLU A 68 -18.36 -28.95 -9.93
N ARG A 69 -17.87 -27.86 -9.38
CA ARG A 69 -18.35 -27.28 -8.11
C ARG A 69 -19.53 -26.33 -8.28
N PHE A 70 -19.54 -25.54 -9.35
CA PHE A 70 -20.46 -24.42 -9.50
C PHE A 70 -21.30 -24.47 -10.81
N ARG A 71 -21.08 -25.45 -11.69
CA ARG A 71 -21.73 -25.51 -13.02
C ARG A 71 -21.58 -24.19 -13.78
N ILE A 72 -20.40 -23.56 -13.72
CA ILE A 72 -20.05 -22.34 -14.44
C ILE A 72 -19.28 -22.76 -15.71
N ASP A 73 -19.72 -22.25 -16.87
CA ASP A 73 -19.02 -22.41 -18.15
C ASP A 73 -17.87 -21.41 -18.23
N VAL A 74 -16.64 -21.90 -18.06
CA VAL A 74 -15.44 -21.08 -18.13
C VAL A 74 -14.72 -21.34 -19.45
N ARG A 75 -14.63 -20.29 -20.27
CA ARG A 75 -13.97 -20.31 -21.57
C ARG A 75 -12.67 -19.53 -21.50
N THR A 76 -11.56 -20.25 -21.36
CA THR A 76 -10.19 -19.68 -21.43
C THR A 76 -9.75 -19.51 -22.87
N ASN A 77 -8.69 -18.71 -23.12
CA ASN A 77 -8.25 -18.28 -24.44
C ASN A 77 -9.40 -17.71 -25.30
N THR A 78 -10.35 -17.06 -24.64
CA THR A 78 -11.58 -16.59 -25.24
C THR A 78 -11.82 -15.12 -24.85
N GLU A 79 -11.65 -14.23 -25.82
CA GLU A 79 -11.67 -12.79 -25.62
C GLU A 79 -13.00 -12.18 -26.07
N ALA A 80 -13.59 -11.35 -25.21
CA ALA A 80 -14.68 -10.46 -25.60
C ALA A 80 -14.07 -9.25 -26.33
N ILE A 81 -14.34 -9.09 -27.62
CA ILE A 81 -13.74 -8.04 -28.47
C ILE A 81 -14.65 -6.84 -28.73
N GLU A 82 -15.98 -7.02 -28.58
CA GLU A 82 -16.95 -5.95 -28.78
C GLU A 82 -18.21 -6.22 -27.95
N ILE A 83 -18.85 -5.16 -27.43
CA ILE A 83 -20.12 -5.23 -26.69
C ILE A 83 -21.17 -4.45 -27.46
N HIS A 84 -22.25 -5.13 -27.83
CA HIS A 84 -23.44 -4.55 -28.49
C HIS A 84 -24.54 -4.36 -27.44
N THR A 85 -24.59 -3.17 -26.85
CA THR A 85 -25.43 -2.88 -25.66
C THR A 85 -26.90 -2.94 -25.95
N GLU A 86 -27.33 -2.49 -27.14
CA GLU A 86 -28.75 -2.48 -27.56
C GLU A 86 -29.27 -3.91 -27.78
N ASP A 87 -28.48 -4.76 -28.43
CA ASP A 87 -28.83 -6.16 -28.73
C ASP A 87 -28.55 -7.13 -27.59
N LYS A 88 -27.89 -6.67 -26.51
CA LYS A 88 -27.38 -7.51 -25.40
C LYS A 88 -26.56 -8.69 -25.90
N LYS A 89 -25.58 -8.40 -26.75
CA LYS A 89 -24.66 -9.37 -27.34
C LYS A 89 -23.20 -8.94 -27.15
N ILE A 90 -22.33 -9.92 -27.17
CA ILE A 90 -20.88 -9.74 -27.14
C ILE A 90 -20.30 -10.47 -28.34
N THR A 91 -19.45 -9.82 -29.11
CA THR A 91 -18.61 -10.51 -30.09
C THR A 91 -17.40 -11.12 -29.36
N VAL A 92 -17.21 -12.40 -29.52
CA VAL A 92 -16.22 -13.20 -28.80
C VAL A 92 -15.29 -13.86 -29.81
N CYS A 93 -13.98 -13.83 -29.54
CA CYS A 93 -12.94 -14.51 -30.32
C CYS A 93 -12.29 -15.63 -29.50
N ASN A 94 -12.27 -16.85 -30.04
CA ASN A 94 -11.53 -17.96 -29.46
C ASN A 94 -10.10 -17.98 -30.06
N HIS A 95 -9.11 -17.67 -29.26
CA HIS A 95 -7.72 -17.59 -29.72
C HIS A 95 -7.09 -18.94 -30.10
N ASN A 96 -7.66 -20.07 -29.64
CA ASN A 96 -7.17 -21.38 -30.01
C ASN A 96 -7.58 -21.79 -31.45
N THR A 97 -8.80 -21.37 -31.86
CA THR A 97 -9.37 -21.74 -33.15
C THR A 97 -9.39 -20.60 -34.17
N GLY A 98 -9.28 -19.33 -33.68
CA GLY A 98 -9.49 -18.14 -34.50
C GLY A 98 -10.97 -17.84 -34.78
N GLU A 99 -11.88 -18.67 -34.27
CA GLU A 99 -13.32 -18.52 -34.49
C GLU A 99 -13.87 -17.30 -33.76
N THR A 100 -14.73 -16.53 -34.44
CA THR A 100 -15.47 -15.42 -33.87
C THR A 100 -16.97 -15.75 -33.86
N TYR A 101 -17.64 -15.55 -32.71
CA TYR A 101 -19.07 -15.82 -32.55
C TYR A 101 -19.76 -14.76 -31.69
N GLN A 102 -21.09 -14.80 -31.64
CA GLN A 102 -21.89 -13.91 -30.82
C GLN A 102 -22.38 -14.65 -29.56
N GLU A 103 -22.18 -14.03 -28.38
CA GLU A 103 -22.70 -14.52 -27.10
C GLU A 103 -23.75 -13.54 -26.58
N THR A 104 -24.94 -14.02 -26.21
CA THR A 104 -26.01 -13.20 -25.64
C THR A 104 -25.94 -13.15 -24.14
N TYR A 105 -26.51 -12.10 -23.52
CA TYR A 105 -26.60 -11.99 -22.06
C TYR A 105 -27.91 -11.33 -21.61
N ASP A 106 -28.40 -11.69 -20.43
CA ASP A 106 -29.39 -10.91 -19.69
C ASP A 106 -28.70 -9.87 -18.82
N LYS A 107 -27.57 -10.25 -18.19
CA LYS A 107 -26.70 -9.39 -17.40
C LYS A 107 -25.24 -9.60 -17.79
N LEU A 108 -24.46 -8.53 -17.79
CA LEU A 108 -23.04 -8.54 -18.09
C LEU A 108 -22.23 -7.98 -16.91
N ILE A 109 -21.15 -8.65 -16.54
CA ILE A 109 -20.19 -8.15 -15.55
C ILE A 109 -18.85 -7.94 -16.22
N LEU A 110 -18.33 -6.72 -16.18
CA LEU A 110 -17.01 -6.34 -16.65
C LEU A 110 -16.01 -6.45 -15.50
N SER A 111 -15.07 -7.37 -15.58
CA SER A 111 -13.99 -7.58 -14.62
C SER A 111 -12.65 -7.78 -15.33
N PRO A 112 -12.28 -6.96 -16.35
CA PRO A 112 -11.07 -7.17 -17.14
C PRO A 112 -9.79 -6.85 -16.36
N GLY A 113 -9.92 -6.16 -15.23
CA GLY A 113 -8.80 -5.77 -14.37
C GLY A 113 -8.05 -4.55 -14.90
N ALA A 114 -6.73 -4.56 -14.70
CA ALA A 114 -5.81 -3.52 -15.15
C ALA A 114 -4.60 -4.15 -15.83
N GLU A 115 -3.97 -3.43 -16.72
CA GLU A 115 -2.73 -3.86 -17.39
C GLU A 115 -1.53 -3.01 -16.95
N PRO A 116 -0.31 -3.58 -16.94
CA PRO A 116 0.89 -2.80 -16.67
C PRO A 116 1.04 -1.66 -17.67
N ILE A 117 1.40 -0.49 -17.18
CA ILE A 117 1.78 0.63 -18.04
C ILE A 117 3.11 0.27 -18.72
N LYS A 118 3.12 0.31 -20.04
CA LYS A 118 4.32 0.18 -20.86
C LYS A 118 4.63 1.54 -21.47
N PRO A 119 5.57 2.30 -20.90
CA PRO A 119 6.01 3.54 -21.51
C PRO A 119 6.59 3.28 -22.90
N ASN A 120 6.33 4.17 -23.83
CA ASN A 120 6.91 4.10 -25.17
C ASN A 120 8.38 4.54 -25.12
N LEU A 121 9.25 3.65 -24.65
CA LEU A 121 10.70 3.89 -24.54
C LEU A 121 11.43 3.13 -25.64
N SER A 122 12.46 3.76 -26.21
CA SER A 122 13.38 3.07 -27.10
C SER A 122 13.95 1.84 -26.39
N GLY A 123 13.99 0.70 -27.08
CA GLY A 123 14.53 -0.56 -26.54
C GLY A 123 13.62 -1.32 -25.57
N SER A 124 12.39 -0.88 -25.33
CA SER A 124 11.44 -1.59 -24.47
C SER A 124 10.95 -2.93 -25.01
N ASP A 125 11.19 -3.21 -26.29
CA ASP A 125 10.83 -4.48 -26.95
C ASP A 125 11.92 -5.56 -26.84
N ASP A 126 13.07 -5.27 -26.20
CA ASP A 126 14.12 -6.27 -25.99
C ASP A 126 13.60 -7.44 -25.15
N ALA A 127 13.99 -8.66 -25.49
CA ALA A 127 13.53 -9.89 -24.83
C ALA A 127 13.87 -9.98 -23.31
N ARG A 128 14.77 -9.13 -22.84
CA ARG A 128 15.19 -9.00 -21.43
C ARG A 128 14.42 -7.93 -20.66
N VAL A 129 13.46 -7.25 -21.31
CA VAL A 129 12.57 -6.28 -20.68
C VAL A 129 11.24 -6.96 -20.38
N PHE A 130 10.88 -6.99 -19.11
CA PHE A 130 9.71 -7.71 -18.62
C PHE A 130 8.69 -6.78 -17.99
N THR A 131 7.45 -7.20 -17.98
CA THR A 131 6.38 -6.74 -17.11
C THR A 131 5.82 -7.92 -16.34
N LEU A 132 5.19 -7.70 -15.18
CA LEU A 132 4.58 -8.76 -14.40
C LEU A 132 3.09 -8.51 -14.22
N ARG A 133 2.24 -9.41 -14.73
CA ARG A 133 0.78 -9.34 -14.60
C ARG A 133 0.13 -10.71 -14.52
N THR A 134 0.64 -11.71 -15.24
CA THR A 134 0.00 -13.00 -15.45
C THR A 134 0.92 -14.16 -15.09
N VAL A 135 0.36 -15.36 -14.96
CA VAL A 135 1.17 -16.58 -14.77
C VAL A 135 2.20 -16.76 -15.88
N PRO A 136 1.86 -16.62 -17.19
CA PRO A 136 2.86 -16.67 -18.25
C PRO A 136 4.01 -15.66 -18.11
N ASP A 137 3.74 -14.44 -17.66
CA ASP A 137 4.81 -13.44 -17.42
C ASP A 137 5.77 -13.93 -16.33
N THR A 138 5.23 -14.45 -15.24
CA THR A 138 6.00 -15.01 -14.14
C THR A 138 6.89 -16.18 -14.57
N LEU A 139 6.32 -17.13 -15.32
CA LEU A 139 7.06 -18.28 -15.86
C LEU A 139 8.18 -17.82 -16.79
N LYS A 140 7.91 -16.83 -17.64
CA LYS A 140 8.90 -16.25 -18.54
C LYS A 140 10.06 -15.62 -17.77
N ILE A 141 9.77 -14.81 -16.74
CA ILE A 141 10.81 -14.18 -15.90
C ILE A 141 11.63 -15.25 -15.19
N ARG A 142 10.96 -16.21 -14.51
CA ARG A 142 11.65 -17.28 -13.78
C ARG A 142 12.52 -18.13 -14.70
N THR A 143 12.00 -18.56 -15.83
CA THR A 143 12.76 -19.31 -16.85
C THR A 143 13.99 -18.53 -17.32
N TYR A 144 13.84 -17.22 -17.56
CA TYR A 144 14.96 -16.37 -17.95
C TYR A 144 16.04 -16.33 -16.86
N VAL A 145 15.66 -16.14 -15.59
CA VAL A 145 16.58 -16.11 -14.45
C VAL A 145 17.32 -17.45 -14.30
N GLU A 146 16.61 -18.57 -14.39
CA GLU A 146 17.19 -19.91 -14.23
C GLU A 146 18.14 -20.29 -15.37
N GLN A 147 17.78 -19.99 -16.61
CA GLN A 147 18.54 -20.40 -17.81
C GLN A 147 19.72 -19.47 -18.10
N ASN A 148 19.51 -18.15 -18.00
CA ASN A 148 20.52 -17.16 -18.37
C ASN A 148 21.41 -16.71 -17.19
N LYS A 149 20.99 -17.00 -15.95
CA LYS A 149 21.72 -16.67 -14.72
C LYS A 149 22.19 -15.20 -14.70
N PRO A 150 21.28 -14.24 -14.91
CA PRO A 150 21.62 -12.83 -14.88
C PRO A 150 22.22 -12.46 -13.52
N LYS A 151 23.15 -11.51 -13.51
CA LYS A 151 23.81 -11.04 -12.29
C LYS A 151 23.11 -9.79 -11.73
N SER A 152 22.47 -9.03 -12.59
CA SER A 152 21.89 -7.73 -12.23
C SER A 152 20.49 -7.52 -12.79
N ALA A 153 19.68 -6.78 -12.05
CA ALA A 153 18.33 -6.37 -12.46
C ALA A 153 18.09 -4.89 -12.19
N ALA A 154 17.44 -4.21 -13.14
CA ALA A 154 16.87 -2.89 -12.93
C ALA A 154 15.33 -3.02 -12.81
N VAL A 155 14.77 -2.62 -11.69
CA VAL A 155 13.33 -2.54 -11.45
C VAL A 155 12.91 -1.08 -11.59
N ILE A 156 12.08 -0.80 -12.59
CA ILE A 156 11.63 0.56 -12.91
C ILE A 156 10.25 0.75 -12.27
N GLY A 157 10.24 1.55 -11.20
CA GLY A 157 9.08 1.82 -10.34
C GLY A 157 9.19 1.15 -8.97
N GLY A 158 9.12 1.96 -7.91
CA GLY A 158 9.22 1.58 -6.50
C GLY A 158 7.87 1.37 -5.81
N GLY A 159 6.81 1.03 -6.56
CA GLY A 159 5.51 0.64 -5.99
C GLY A 159 5.52 -0.75 -5.36
N TYR A 160 4.36 -1.24 -4.91
CA TYR A 160 4.23 -2.58 -4.27
C TYR A 160 4.84 -3.69 -5.13
N ILE A 161 4.42 -3.82 -6.38
CA ILE A 161 4.91 -4.87 -7.29
C ILE A 161 6.42 -4.73 -7.51
N GLY A 162 6.92 -3.49 -7.68
CA GLY A 162 8.34 -3.23 -7.88
C GLY A 162 9.18 -3.64 -6.68
N MET A 163 8.75 -3.31 -5.47
CA MET A 163 9.49 -3.65 -4.24
C MET A 163 9.43 -5.16 -3.92
N GLU A 164 8.27 -5.82 -4.13
CA GLU A 164 8.16 -7.28 -4.01
C GLU A 164 9.07 -7.99 -5.02
N MET A 165 9.11 -7.50 -6.27
CA MET A 165 10.01 -8.06 -7.28
C MET A 165 11.48 -7.78 -6.96
N ALA A 166 11.81 -6.59 -6.45
CA ALA A 166 13.18 -6.26 -6.04
C ALA A 166 13.69 -7.21 -4.95
N GLU A 167 12.87 -7.46 -3.92
CA GLU A 167 13.17 -8.45 -2.88
C GLU A 167 13.37 -9.85 -3.49
N ASN A 168 12.43 -10.30 -4.32
CA ASN A 168 12.43 -11.66 -4.86
C ASN A 168 13.55 -11.88 -5.88
N LEU A 169 13.92 -10.88 -6.68
CA LEU A 169 15.11 -10.95 -7.54
C LEU A 169 16.41 -10.94 -6.71
N LYS A 170 16.44 -10.22 -5.59
CA LYS A 170 17.57 -10.26 -4.64
C LYS A 170 17.70 -11.65 -4.00
N HIS A 171 16.60 -12.28 -3.60
CA HIS A 171 16.58 -13.68 -3.13
C HIS A 171 17.04 -14.66 -4.20
N ALA A 172 16.74 -14.41 -5.47
CA ALA A 172 17.26 -15.20 -6.58
C ALA A 172 18.75 -14.96 -6.89
N GLY A 173 19.42 -14.08 -6.11
CA GLY A 173 20.88 -13.87 -6.16
C GLY A 173 21.33 -12.74 -7.09
N LEU A 174 20.42 -11.87 -7.57
CA LEU A 174 20.77 -10.75 -8.43
C LEU A 174 21.16 -9.51 -7.62
N ASP A 175 22.01 -8.67 -8.18
CA ASP A 175 22.18 -7.30 -7.74
C ASP A 175 21.06 -6.44 -8.29
N VAL A 176 20.28 -5.82 -7.39
CA VAL A 176 19.03 -5.14 -7.76
C VAL A 176 19.17 -3.63 -7.58
N THR A 177 18.84 -2.89 -8.64
CA THR A 177 18.65 -1.44 -8.60
C THR A 177 17.19 -1.11 -8.87
N VAL A 178 16.55 -0.40 -7.96
CA VAL A 178 15.22 0.18 -8.13
C VAL A 178 15.36 1.63 -8.58
N VAL A 179 14.73 2.00 -9.68
CA VAL A 179 14.67 3.37 -10.18
C VAL A 179 13.25 3.89 -10.00
N GLU A 180 13.09 4.97 -9.22
CA GLU A 180 11.80 5.60 -8.96
C GLU A 180 11.85 7.09 -9.33
N MET A 181 10.84 7.53 -10.09
CA MET A 181 10.71 8.92 -10.51
C MET A 181 10.24 9.85 -9.37
N ALA A 182 9.48 9.30 -8.43
CA ALA A 182 8.98 10.03 -7.27
C ALA A 182 10.08 10.24 -6.20
N GLU A 183 9.77 11.06 -5.20
CA GLU A 183 10.65 11.31 -4.04
C GLU A 183 10.90 10.06 -3.19
N HIS A 184 9.96 9.12 -3.19
CA HIS A 184 10.03 7.94 -2.33
C HIS A 184 9.36 6.72 -2.97
N ILE A 185 9.71 5.54 -2.48
CA ILE A 185 9.05 4.28 -2.82
C ILE A 185 7.72 4.13 -2.08
N ILE A 186 6.86 3.22 -2.53
CA ILE A 186 5.58 2.84 -1.89
C ILE A 186 4.68 4.08 -1.71
N ALA A 187 4.17 4.61 -2.81
CA ALA A 187 3.38 5.84 -2.88
C ALA A 187 2.27 6.04 -1.81
N PRO A 188 1.62 4.98 -1.24
CA PRO A 188 0.68 5.16 -0.12
C PRO A 188 1.31 5.55 1.23
N LEU A 189 2.64 5.51 1.37
CA LEU A 189 3.33 6.09 2.53
C LEU A 189 3.52 7.60 2.35
N ASP A 190 3.63 8.32 3.45
CA ASP A 190 4.23 9.66 3.44
C ASP A 190 5.76 9.53 3.34
N SER A 191 6.43 10.55 2.81
CA SER A 191 7.89 10.52 2.56
C SER A 191 8.71 10.20 3.81
N ASP A 192 8.28 10.69 4.96
CA ASP A 192 8.93 10.45 6.24
C ASP A 192 8.83 8.96 6.69
N MET A 193 7.69 8.32 6.48
CA MET A 193 7.54 6.88 6.76
C MET A 193 8.26 6.02 5.70
N ALA A 194 8.26 6.47 4.46
CA ALA A 194 9.00 5.80 3.38
C ALA A 194 10.52 5.80 3.62
N SER A 195 11.07 6.86 4.27
CA SER A 195 12.50 6.94 4.62
C SER A 195 12.98 5.74 5.44
N LEU A 196 12.13 5.23 6.36
CA LEU A 196 12.45 4.04 7.15
C LEU A 196 12.60 2.79 6.27
N VAL A 197 11.71 2.66 5.30
CA VAL A 197 11.67 1.51 4.38
C VAL A 197 12.83 1.59 3.39
N GLN A 198 13.14 2.80 2.89
CA GLN A 198 14.25 3.06 1.98
C GLN A 198 15.60 2.74 2.64
N HIS A 199 15.79 3.21 3.86
CA HIS A 199 16.98 2.88 4.64
C HIS A 199 17.16 1.35 4.78
N TYR A 200 16.10 0.67 5.20
CA TYR A 200 16.11 -0.79 5.36
C TYR A 200 16.35 -1.54 4.04
N ALA A 201 15.76 -1.08 2.92
CA ALA A 201 15.99 -1.65 1.60
C ALA A 201 17.48 -1.55 1.19
N ARG A 202 18.13 -0.40 1.45
CA ARG A 202 19.57 -0.21 1.19
C ARG A 202 20.43 -1.09 2.07
N GLU A 203 20.11 -1.22 3.36
CA GLU A 203 20.82 -2.14 4.27
C GLU A 203 20.75 -3.60 3.81
N ASN A 204 19.66 -3.99 3.13
CA ASN A 204 19.48 -5.31 2.54
C ASN A 204 20.03 -5.42 1.10
N GLY A 205 20.81 -4.44 0.65
CA GLY A 205 21.56 -4.46 -0.60
C GLY A 205 20.71 -4.20 -1.84
N ILE A 206 19.57 -3.50 -1.72
CA ILE A 206 18.84 -2.92 -2.84
C ILE A 206 19.40 -1.51 -3.08
N ASN A 207 19.89 -1.25 -4.29
CA ASN A 207 20.26 0.10 -4.69
C ASN A 207 19.00 0.89 -5.07
N LEU A 208 18.77 2.05 -4.43
CA LEU A 208 17.62 2.91 -4.71
C LEU A 208 18.09 4.20 -5.38
N ILE A 209 17.58 4.47 -6.57
CA ILE A 209 17.74 5.72 -7.31
C ILE A 209 16.37 6.40 -7.37
N LEU A 210 16.21 7.44 -6.57
CA LEU A 210 14.96 8.19 -6.43
C LEU A 210 15.02 9.50 -7.24
N LYS A 211 13.87 10.16 -7.45
CA LYS A 211 13.74 11.43 -8.20
C LYS A 211 14.33 11.35 -9.62
N ASN A 212 14.39 10.13 -10.20
CA ASN A 212 15.08 9.90 -11.45
C ASN A 212 14.25 9.01 -12.38
N GLY A 213 13.84 9.54 -13.49
CA GLY A 213 13.01 8.84 -14.47
C GLY A 213 13.85 8.16 -15.55
N VAL A 214 13.35 7.04 -16.10
CA VAL A 214 13.95 6.35 -17.25
C VAL A 214 13.57 7.08 -18.53
N GLN A 215 14.57 7.34 -19.38
CA GLN A 215 14.43 8.02 -20.68
C GLN A 215 14.47 7.03 -21.87
N ALA A 216 15.35 6.05 -21.81
CA ALA A 216 15.51 5.05 -22.87
C ALA A 216 16.16 3.77 -22.33
N LEU A 217 15.97 2.70 -23.05
CA LEU A 217 16.70 1.45 -22.87
C LEU A 217 17.57 1.23 -24.10
N THR A 218 18.86 0.97 -23.89
CA THR A 218 19.81 0.71 -24.96
C THR A 218 20.35 -0.71 -24.83
N PRO A 219 19.73 -1.70 -25.52
CA PRO A 219 20.19 -3.06 -25.48
C PRO A 219 21.58 -3.21 -26.10
N THR A 220 22.50 -3.86 -25.39
CA THR A 220 23.80 -4.30 -25.89
C THR A 220 23.86 -5.82 -25.95
N LYS A 221 24.97 -6.40 -26.37
CA LYS A 221 25.13 -7.87 -26.40
C LYS A 221 25.13 -8.48 -24.98
N SER A 222 25.65 -7.77 -24.00
CA SER A 222 25.86 -8.29 -22.64
C SER A 222 24.87 -7.77 -21.59
N HIS A 223 24.33 -6.57 -21.78
CA HIS A 223 23.44 -5.91 -20.82
C HIS A 223 22.49 -4.94 -21.52
N ILE A 224 21.55 -4.37 -20.77
CA ILE A 224 20.75 -3.22 -21.17
C ILE A 224 21.26 -2.02 -20.40
N GLU A 225 21.66 -0.95 -21.10
CA GLU A 225 21.90 0.34 -20.47
C GLU A 225 20.56 1.05 -20.28
N VAL A 226 20.17 1.26 -19.04
CA VAL A 226 18.98 2.02 -18.64
C VAL A 226 19.38 3.47 -18.50
N GLN A 227 19.03 4.31 -19.48
CA GLN A 227 19.34 5.75 -19.49
C GLN A 227 18.32 6.48 -18.61
N LEU A 228 18.82 7.28 -17.69
CA LEU A 228 18.02 8.04 -16.72
C LEU A 228 18.04 9.53 -17.04
N ASN A 229 17.21 10.34 -16.36
CA ASN A 229 17.33 11.80 -16.44
C ASN A 229 18.75 12.27 -16.05
N HIS A 230 19.34 11.57 -15.07
CA HIS A 230 20.71 11.84 -14.62
C HIS A 230 21.45 10.50 -14.49
N GLY A 231 22.44 10.28 -15.39
CA GLY A 231 23.24 9.05 -15.40
C GLY A 231 22.59 7.86 -16.10
N SER A 232 23.16 6.69 -15.90
CA SER A 232 22.65 5.42 -16.42
C SER A 232 22.93 4.25 -15.48
N VAL A 233 22.20 3.12 -15.65
CA VAL A 233 22.39 1.86 -14.95
C VAL A 233 22.49 0.74 -15.95
N ASN A 234 23.44 -0.16 -15.78
CA ASN A 234 23.54 -1.38 -16.57
C ASN A 234 22.86 -2.54 -15.85
N ALA A 235 22.03 -3.29 -16.56
CA ALA A 235 21.33 -4.44 -16.01
C ALA A 235 21.22 -5.58 -17.03
N ASP A 236 21.29 -6.84 -16.56
CA ASP A 236 21.12 -8.01 -17.40
C ASP A 236 19.64 -8.28 -17.73
N LEU A 237 18.75 -7.80 -16.86
CA LEU A 237 17.29 -7.77 -17.09
C LEU A 237 16.69 -6.47 -16.57
N VAL A 238 15.58 -6.05 -17.17
CA VAL A 238 14.80 -4.89 -16.75
C VAL A 238 13.37 -5.33 -16.47
N LEU A 239 12.84 -4.95 -15.32
CA LEU A 239 11.43 -5.11 -14.99
C LEU A 239 10.73 -3.75 -14.98
N MET A 240 9.73 -3.58 -15.84
CA MET A 240 8.90 -2.38 -15.91
C MET A 240 7.72 -2.53 -14.93
N SER A 241 7.71 -1.73 -13.87
CA SER A 241 6.69 -1.72 -12.81
C SER A 241 6.21 -0.29 -12.47
N VAL A 242 6.01 0.53 -13.51
CA VAL A 242 5.66 1.96 -13.41
C VAL A 242 4.16 2.21 -13.16
N GLY A 243 3.45 1.23 -12.66
CA GLY A 243 2.03 1.28 -12.35
C GLY A 243 1.17 0.50 -13.34
N VAL A 244 -0.15 0.59 -13.11
CA VAL A 244 -1.18 -0.09 -13.89
C VAL A 244 -2.23 0.90 -14.37
N LYS A 245 -2.87 0.61 -15.50
CA LYS A 245 -4.03 1.34 -16.02
C LYS A 245 -5.23 0.41 -16.17
N PRO A 246 -6.47 0.90 -15.95
CA PRO A 246 -7.68 0.12 -16.15
C PRO A 246 -7.75 -0.43 -17.57
N GLU A 247 -8.11 -1.69 -17.72
CA GLU A 247 -8.26 -2.32 -19.02
C GLU A 247 -9.70 -2.21 -19.51
N THR A 248 -10.05 -1.04 -20.05
CA THR A 248 -11.45 -0.64 -20.31
C THR A 248 -11.74 -0.28 -21.76
N ALA A 249 -10.83 -0.56 -22.69
CA ALA A 249 -11.01 -0.22 -24.11
C ALA A 249 -12.33 -0.75 -24.70
N ILE A 250 -12.73 -1.98 -24.32
CA ILE A 250 -13.99 -2.59 -24.78
C ILE A 250 -15.21 -1.85 -24.20
N ALA A 251 -15.15 -1.40 -22.95
CA ALA A 251 -16.22 -0.65 -22.30
C ALA A 251 -16.37 0.75 -22.92
N GLN A 252 -15.24 1.43 -23.17
CA GLN A 252 -15.22 2.75 -23.81
C GLN A 252 -15.80 2.71 -25.23
N LYS A 253 -15.42 1.69 -26.03
CA LYS A 253 -15.98 1.48 -27.38
C LYS A 253 -17.48 1.24 -27.35
N ALA A 254 -18.00 0.61 -26.30
CA ALA A 254 -19.44 0.38 -26.09
C ALA A 254 -20.19 1.60 -25.52
N GLY A 255 -19.53 2.75 -25.34
CA GLY A 255 -20.15 3.97 -24.82
C GLY A 255 -20.39 3.96 -23.29
N ILE A 256 -19.78 3.02 -22.55
CA ILE A 256 -19.88 2.96 -21.10
C ILE A 256 -19.01 4.06 -20.49
N SER A 257 -19.57 4.83 -19.57
CA SER A 257 -18.91 5.99 -18.97
C SER A 257 -17.67 5.61 -18.18
N CYS A 258 -16.55 6.28 -18.47
CA CYS A 258 -15.28 6.15 -17.77
C CYS A 258 -14.82 7.54 -17.30
N ASN A 259 -13.98 7.58 -16.25
CA ASN A 259 -13.33 8.82 -15.82
C ASN A 259 -12.10 9.16 -16.69
N SER A 260 -11.42 10.27 -16.37
CA SER A 260 -10.24 10.76 -17.11
C SER A 260 -9.05 9.79 -17.10
N ARG A 261 -9.00 8.86 -16.14
CA ARG A 261 -7.98 7.79 -16.07
C ARG A 261 -8.38 6.53 -16.83
N GLY A 262 -9.57 6.52 -17.43
CA GLY A 262 -10.13 5.37 -18.14
C GLY A 262 -10.80 4.34 -17.25
N ALA A 263 -10.94 4.56 -15.95
CA ALA A 263 -11.66 3.65 -15.06
C ALA A 263 -13.17 3.78 -15.23
N ILE A 264 -13.89 2.66 -15.30
CA ILE A 264 -15.34 2.61 -15.47
C ILE A 264 -16.02 3.24 -14.23
N LEU A 265 -16.96 4.15 -14.46
CA LEU A 265 -17.79 4.72 -13.43
C LEU A 265 -18.92 3.76 -13.05
N VAL A 266 -19.08 3.51 -11.76
CA VAL A 266 -20.14 2.65 -11.22
C VAL A 266 -20.83 3.31 -10.04
N ASP A 267 -22.08 2.92 -9.80
CA ASP A 267 -22.77 3.28 -8.57
C ASP A 267 -22.43 2.34 -7.40
N GLU A 268 -23.06 2.55 -6.25
CA GLU A 268 -22.84 1.74 -5.05
C GLU A 268 -23.29 0.27 -5.20
N HIS A 269 -24.03 -0.08 -6.24
CA HIS A 269 -24.45 -1.43 -6.57
C HIS A 269 -23.60 -2.06 -7.67
N MET A 270 -22.51 -1.39 -8.08
CA MET A 270 -21.60 -1.78 -9.18
C MET A 270 -22.24 -1.69 -10.57
N ARG A 271 -23.36 -0.97 -10.74
CA ARG A 271 -23.98 -0.74 -12.06
C ARG A 271 -23.18 0.33 -12.81
N THR A 272 -22.98 0.11 -14.09
CA THR A 272 -22.41 1.12 -15.00
C THR A 272 -23.49 2.10 -15.49
N SER A 273 -23.10 3.04 -16.33
CA SER A 273 -24.03 3.97 -17.02
C SER A 273 -25.00 3.26 -17.98
N THR A 274 -24.73 2.00 -18.32
CA THR A 274 -25.53 1.21 -19.26
C THR A 274 -26.36 0.17 -18.51
N PRO A 275 -27.68 0.09 -18.76
CA PRO A 275 -28.56 -0.89 -18.13
C PRO A 275 -28.03 -2.32 -18.30
N ASP A 276 -28.21 -3.14 -17.24
CA ASP A 276 -27.86 -4.56 -17.22
C ASP A 276 -26.36 -4.86 -17.33
N ILE A 277 -25.50 -3.81 -17.28
CA ILE A 277 -24.05 -3.95 -17.27
C ILE A 277 -23.48 -3.46 -15.95
N TYR A 278 -22.67 -4.32 -15.32
CA TYR A 278 -21.97 -4.08 -14.06
C TYR A 278 -20.47 -4.08 -14.32
N ALA A 279 -19.71 -3.43 -13.46
CA ALA A 279 -18.24 -3.50 -13.51
C ALA A 279 -17.64 -3.61 -12.10
N VAL A 280 -16.55 -4.39 -11.97
CA VAL A 280 -15.91 -4.67 -10.70
C VAL A 280 -14.39 -4.81 -10.84
N GLY A 281 -13.66 -4.71 -9.72
CA GLY A 281 -12.22 -4.91 -9.64
C GLY A 281 -11.40 -3.72 -10.13
N ASP A 282 -10.20 -4.00 -10.61
CA ASP A 282 -9.22 -2.97 -10.97
C ASP A 282 -9.60 -2.15 -12.22
N ALA A 283 -10.71 -2.47 -12.86
CA ALA A 283 -11.22 -1.73 -14.00
C ALA A 283 -12.07 -0.50 -13.63
N ILE A 284 -12.47 -0.35 -12.37
CA ILE A 284 -13.44 0.66 -11.95
C ILE A 284 -12.84 1.79 -11.13
N ALA A 285 -13.47 2.95 -11.17
CA ALA A 285 -13.31 3.99 -10.17
C ALA A 285 -14.09 3.63 -8.90
N VAL A 286 -13.58 4.00 -7.75
CA VAL A 286 -14.19 3.75 -6.45
C VAL A 286 -14.32 5.03 -5.65
N THR A 287 -15.17 5.04 -4.62
CA THR A 287 -15.20 6.10 -3.62
C THR A 287 -14.21 5.80 -2.51
N ASN A 288 -13.31 6.74 -2.19
CA ASN A 288 -12.49 6.65 -0.99
C ASN A 288 -13.40 6.77 0.24
N PHE A 289 -13.27 5.81 1.17
CA PHE A 289 -14.16 5.75 2.34
C PHE A 289 -14.01 6.95 3.28
N VAL A 290 -12.81 7.51 3.41
CA VAL A 290 -12.53 8.62 4.34
C VAL A 290 -12.88 9.95 3.70
N THR A 291 -12.33 10.26 2.52
CA THR A 291 -12.51 11.56 1.86
C THR A 291 -13.83 11.70 1.10
N LYS A 292 -14.53 10.60 0.85
CA LYS A 292 -15.74 10.53 0.01
C LYS A 292 -15.53 10.98 -1.44
N GLN A 293 -14.29 11.14 -1.87
CA GLN A 293 -13.93 11.53 -3.23
C GLN A 293 -13.71 10.30 -4.11
N GLU A 294 -13.78 10.49 -5.42
CA GLU A 294 -13.41 9.48 -6.40
C GLU A 294 -11.92 9.11 -6.24
N ALA A 295 -11.64 7.82 -6.32
CA ALA A 295 -10.30 7.28 -6.22
C ALA A 295 -10.11 6.06 -7.14
N TYR A 296 -8.86 5.71 -7.42
CA TYR A 296 -8.48 4.49 -8.10
C TYR A 296 -7.60 3.66 -7.15
N ILE A 297 -8.16 2.55 -6.64
CA ILE A 297 -7.54 1.71 -5.61
C ILE A 297 -7.64 0.24 -6.04
N PRO A 298 -6.73 -0.23 -6.91
CA PRO A 298 -6.74 -1.59 -7.46
C PRO A 298 -6.21 -2.59 -6.43
N LEU A 299 -7.10 -3.15 -5.61
CA LEU A 299 -6.80 -4.12 -4.56
C LEU A 299 -7.75 -5.32 -4.60
N ALA A 300 -7.24 -6.50 -4.31
CA ALA A 300 -7.99 -7.75 -4.36
C ALA A 300 -9.16 -7.81 -3.35
N GLY A 301 -8.98 -7.25 -2.15
CA GLY A 301 -10.03 -7.20 -1.13
C GLY A 301 -11.29 -6.46 -1.59
N PRO A 302 -11.20 -5.20 -2.05
CA PRO A 302 -12.30 -4.49 -2.70
C PRO A 302 -12.89 -5.23 -3.89
N ALA A 303 -12.05 -5.75 -4.81
CA ALA A 303 -12.51 -6.48 -6.01
C ALA A 303 -13.43 -7.66 -5.67
N ASN A 304 -13.06 -8.47 -4.67
CA ASN A 304 -13.88 -9.59 -4.20
C ASN A 304 -15.23 -9.13 -3.60
N LYS A 305 -15.23 -8.05 -2.82
CA LYS A 305 -16.45 -7.47 -2.24
C LYS A 305 -17.37 -6.92 -3.34
N GLN A 306 -16.80 -6.22 -4.32
CA GLN A 306 -17.52 -5.66 -5.47
C GLN A 306 -18.17 -6.77 -6.30
N GLY A 307 -17.43 -7.85 -6.61
CA GLY A 307 -17.98 -9.02 -7.31
C GLY A 307 -19.19 -9.63 -6.57
N ARG A 308 -19.07 -9.74 -5.23
CA ARG A 308 -20.18 -10.21 -4.40
C ARG A 308 -21.40 -9.27 -4.44
N ILE A 309 -21.19 -7.96 -4.37
CA ILE A 309 -22.26 -6.94 -4.39
C ILE A 309 -22.96 -6.93 -5.76
N ALA A 310 -22.20 -6.96 -6.85
CA ALA A 310 -22.78 -7.05 -8.19
C ALA A 310 -23.69 -8.29 -8.34
N ALA A 311 -23.22 -9.45 -7.88
CA ALA A 311 -23.99 -10.69 -7.90
C ALA A 311 -25.27 -10.61 -7.01
N ASP A 312 -25.13 -10.08 -5.79
CA ASP A 312 -26.26 -9.88 -4.88
C ASP A 312 -27.31 -8.95 -5.51
N HIS A 313 -26.88 -7.83 -6.10
CA HIS A 313 -27.80 -6.87 -6.74
C HIS A 313 -28.49 -7.46 -7.99
N ILE A 314 -27.74 -8.19 -8.84
CA ILE A 314 -28.30 -8.91 -10.00
C ILE A 314 -29.42 -9.87 -9.58
N CYS A 315 -29.30 -10.49 -8.41
CA CYS A 315 -30.32 -11.39 -7.85
C CYS A 315 -31.36 -10.67 -6.98
N GLY A 316 -31.53 -9.36 -7.11
CA GLY A 316 -32.59 -8.58 -6.46
C GLY A 316 -32.35 -8.23 -4.99
N ARG A 317 -31.12 -8.40 -4.47
CA ARG A 317 -30.76 -8.00 -3.10
C ARG A 317 -30.32 -6.54 -3.08
N ASN A 318 -30.84 -5.76 -2.13
CA ASN A 318 -30.42 -4.36 -1.95
C ASN A 318 -29.19 -4.28 -1.05
N VAL A 319 -28.00 -4.34 -1.64
CA VAL A 319 -26.70 -4.23 -0.98
C VAL A 319 -25.84 -3.18 -1.66
N SER A 320 -25.00 -2.48 -0.90
CA SER A 320 -24.20 -1.36 -1.40
C SER A 320 -22.72 -1.53 -1.05
N PHE A 321 -21.85 -1.02 -1.91
CA PHE A 321 -20.42 -0.87 -1.67
C PHE A 321 -20.15 0.53 -1.11
N ASN A 322 -19.79 0.61 0.15
CA ASN A 322 -19.56 1.87 0.85
C ASN A 322 -18.13 2.42 0.67
N GLY A 323 -17.53 2.19 -0.47
CA GLY A 323 -16.19 2.64 -0.79
C GLY A 323 -15.07 1.82 -0.12
N THR A 324 -13.84 2.17 -0.44
CA THR A 324 -12.63 1.54 0.07
C THR A 324 -11.72 2.54 0.78
N GLN A 325 -10.98 2.10 1.78
CA GLN A 325 -10.00 2.90 2.51
C GLN A 325 -8.55 2.55 2.14
N GLY A 326 -8.33 1.63 1.20
CA GLY A 326 -7.01 1.34 0.68
C GLY A 326 -6.10 0.58 1.65
N THR A 327 -6.66 -0.26 2.53
CA THR A 327 -5.84 -1.06 3.45
C THR A 327 -4.97 -2.04 2.67
N SER A 328 -3.66 -1.97 2.92
CA SER A 328 -2.65 -2.78 2.24
C SER A 328 -1.49 -3.13 3.17
N VAL A 329 -0.81 -4.21 2.85
CA VAL A 329 0.37 -4.68 3.56
C VAL A 329 1.39 -5.19 2.56
N LEU A 330 2.67 -4.94 2.83
CA LEU A 330 3.83 -5.38 2.06
C LEU A 330 4.83 -6.02 3.03
N LYS A 331 5.42 -7.13 2.62
CA LYS A 331 6.62 -7.68 3.22
C LYS A 331 7.84 -7.26 2.39
N LEU A 332 8.87 -6.73 3.04
CA LEU A 332 10.16 -6.44 2.42
C LEU A 332 11.24 -7.08 3.29
N PHE A 333 11.79 -8.20 2.89
CA PHE A 333 12.63 -9.08 3.70
C PHE A 333 11.93 -9.44 5.03
N ASP A 334 12.46 -9.02 6.18
CA ASP A 334 11.82 -9.25 7.48
C ASP A 334 10.92 -8.10 7.92
N MET A 335 10.98 -6.96 7.23
CA MET A 335 10.15 -5.79 7.54
C MET A 335 8.74 -5.96 6.98
N THR A 336 7.76 -5.55 7.77
CA THR A 336 6.36 -5.41 7.37
C THR A 336 6.00 -3.94 7.27
N VAL A 337 5.41 -3.54 6.15
CA VAL A 337 4.92 -2.19 5.89
C VAL A 337 3.43 -2.26 5.63
N ALA A 338 2.63 -1.51 6.37
CA ALA A 338 1.18 -1.52 6.22
C ALA A 338 0.60 -0.11 6.22
N THR A 339 -0.49 0.08 5.48
CA THR A 339 -1.21 1.35 5.42
C THR A 339 -2.71 1.13 5.43
N THR A 340 -3.46 2.07 5.99
CA THR A 340 -4.93 2.09 5.94
C THR A 340 -5.46 3.51 6.07
N GLY A 341 -6.57 3.80 5.40
CA GLY A 341 -7.14 5.14 5.37
C GLY A 341 -6.40 6.08 4.43
N ILE A 342 -6.20 7.33 4.83
CA ILE A 342 -5.54 8.34 4.01
C ILE A 342 -4.14 8.66 4.52
N HIS A 343 -3.29 9.17 3.64
CA HIS A 343 -1.99 9.77 3.95
C HIS A 343 -2.07 11.31 3.94
N GLU A 344 -1.02 12.00 4.40
CA GLU A 344 -1.05 13.46 4.58
C GLU A 344 -1.35 14.24 3.29
N LEU A 345 -0.81 13.80 2.14
CA LEU A 345 -1.10 14.47 0.87
C LEU A 345 -2.60 14.43 0.53
N GLN A 346 -3.26 13.29 0.77
CA GLN A 346 -4.71 13.16 0.56
C GLN A 346 -5.49 14.03 1.56
N ALA A 347 -5.06 14.10 2.83
CA ALA A 347 -5.67 14.97 3.83
C ALA A 347 -5.58 16.45 3.42
N LYS A 348 -4.40 16.89 2.95
CA LYS A 348 -4.17 18.24 2.42
C LYS A 348 -5.05 18.53 1.20
N GLN A 349 -5.07 17.64 0.21
CA GLN A 349 -5.88 17.79 -1.01
C GLN A 349 -7.38 17.83 -0.72
N SER A 350 -7.83 17.15 0.35
CA SER A 350 -9.22 17.15 0.78
C SER A 350 -9.58 18.27 1.75
N ASN A 351 -8.64 19.19 2.04
CA ASN A 351 -8.80 20.31 2.97
C ASN A 351 -9.28 19.88 4.38
N LEU A 352 -8.83 18.74 4.86
CA LEU A 352 -9.17 18.25 6.19
C LEU A 352 -8.35 19.00 7.26
N ASP A 353 -8.97 19.36 8.39
CA ASP A 353 -8.26 19.88 9.57
C ASP A 353 -7.73 18.70 10.39
N TYR A 354 -6.49 18.30 10.08
CA TYR A 354 -5.86 17.11 10.64
C TYR A 354 -4.56 17.46 11.37
N ASP A 355 -4.13 16.53 12.19
CA ASP A 355 -2.76 16.46 12.71
C ASP A 355 -2.27 15.01 12.60
N THR A 356 -0.98 14.80 12.85
CA THR A 356 -0.37 13.48 12.83
C THR A 356 0.36 13.20 14.13
N ILE A 357 0.48 11.93 14.48
CA ILE A 357 1.34 11.52 15.59
C ILE A 357 2.17 10.32 15.19
N ILE A 358 3.43 10.31 15.60
CA ILE A 358 4.33 9.17 15.48
C ILE A 358 4.45 8.50 16.84
N THR A 359 4.04 7.24 16.93
CA THR A 359 4.25 6.40 18.10
C THR A 359 5.25 5.29 17.79
N TYR A 360 5.99 4.88 18.82
CA TYR A 360 6.99 3.84 18.75
C TYR A 360 6.71 2.83 19.85
N SER A 361 6.28 1.65 19.49
CA SER A 361 5.80 0.65 20.45
C SER A 361 6.39 -0.72 20.15
N PRO A 362 6.67 -1.55 21.17
CA PRO A 362 7.10 -2.93 20.96
C PRO A 362 5.93 -3.80 20.46
N SER A 363 6.26 -4.80 19.67
CA SER A 363 5.31 -5.78 19.13
C SER A 363 4.57 -6.55 20.23
N HIS A 364 5.28 -6.83 21.34
CA HIS A 364 4.78 -7.52 22.51
C HIS A 364 5.56 -7.10 23.76
N ALA A 365 5.26 -7.68 24.92
CA ALA A 365 5.88 -7.35 26.20
C ALA A 365 7.40 -7.49 26.16
N THR A 366 8.14 -6.43 26.51
CA THR A 366 9.61 -6.37 26.36
C THR A 366 10.38 -7.31 27.27
N TYR A 367 9.76 -7.84 28.31
CA TYR A 367 10.35 -8.89 29.17
C TYR A 367 10.21 -10.29 28.56
N TYR A 368 9.41 -10.45 27.50
CA TYR A 368 9.37 -11.67 26.70
C TYR A 368 10.37 -11.55 25.54
N PRO A 369 11.11 -12.63 25.19
CA PRO A 369 12.18 -12.55 24.20
C PRO A 369 11.73 -12.09 22.82
N ASN A 370 12.65 -11.44 22.11
CA ASN A 370 12.54 -11.06 20.69
C ASN A 370 11.51 -9.96 20.38
N ALA A 371 11.07 -9.17 21.36
CA ALA A 371 10.21 -8.02 21.08
C ALA A 371 10.89 -7.08 20.06
N LYS A 372 10.19 -6.80 18.97
CA LYS A 372 10.61 -5.88 17.91
C LYS A 372 9.75 -4.62 17.99
N ASN A 373 10.36 -3.47 17.80
CA ASN A 373 9.60 -2.24 17.78
C ASN A 373 8.93 -2.01 16.41
N MET A 374 7.77 -1.35 16.45
CA MET A 374 7.10 -0.83 15.27
C MET A 374 6.88 0.67 15.42
N MET A 375 6.97 1.37 14.32
CA MET A 375 6.66 2.79 14.20
C MET A 375 5.31 2.94 13.53
N ILE A 376 4.45 3.76 14.11
CA ILE A 376 3.11 4.00 13.60
C ILE A 376 2.89 5.51 13.48
N LYS A 377 2.64 5.97 12.26
CA LYS A 377 2.14 7.30 11.99
C LYS A 377 0.63 7.24 11.88
N THR A 378 -0.07 8.00 12.70
CA THR A 378 -1.54 8.08 12.68
C THR A 378 -1.97 9.48 12.31
N ILE A 379 -2.92 9.58 11.37
CA ILE A 379 -3.55 10.83 10.93
C ILE A 379 -4.91 10.92 11.60
N PHE A 380 -5.21 12.01 12.25
CA PHE A 380 -6.46 12.23 12.97
C PHE A 380 -7.02 13.63 12.77
N GLU A 381 -8.33 13.79 12.90
CA GLU A 381 -9.01 15.08 12.85
C GLU A 381 -8.76 15.85 14.14
N LYS A 382 -8.32 17.11 14.07
CA LYS A 382 -7.91 17.90 15.24
C LYS A 382 -9.03 18.16 16.24
N GLN A 383 -10.26 18.32 15.79
CA GLN A 383 -11.36 18.68 16.69
C GLN A 383 -11.93 17.46 17.41
N SER A 384 -12.19 16.37 16.69
CA SER A 384 -12.87 15.20 17.21
C SER A 384 -11.91 14.08 17.67
N GLY A 385 -10.68 14.09 17.19
CA GLY A 385 -9.76 12.98 17.34
C GLY A 385 -10.10 11.77 16.47
N LYS A 386 -11.00 11.91 15.49
CA LYS A 386 -11.40 10.83 14.59
C LYS A 386 -10.19 10.32 13.80
N ILE A 387 -10.02 9.00 13.75
CA ILE A 387 -8.93 8.37 13.03
C ILE A 387 -9.23 8.39 11.53
N LEU A 388 -8.31 8.96 10.75
CA LEU A 388 -8.44 9.15 9.31
C LEU A 388 -7.52 8.24 8.49
N GLY A 389 -6.33 7.92 9.03
CA GLY A 389 -5.36 7.08 8.37
C GLY A 389 -4.25 6.62 9.29
N ALA A 390 -3.54 5.58 8.89
CA ALA A 390 -2.38 5.08 9.60
C ALA A 390 -1.39 4.42 8.65
N GLN A 391 -0.10 4.56 8.96
CA GLN A 391 1.04 3.94 8.29
C GLN A 391 1.90 3.26 9.34
N LEU A 392 2.23 2.02 9.13
CA LEU A 392 2.91 1.18 10.12
C LEU A 392 4.15 0.54 9.47
N VAL A 393 5.28 0.63 10.14
CA VAL A 393 6.54 0.01 9.73
C VAL A 393 7.14 -0.72 10.92
N GLY A 394 7.48 -1.98 10.74
CA GLY A 394 8.05 -2.82 11.80
C GLY A 394 8.26 -4.24 11.32
N TYR A 395 8.27 -5.20 12.24
CA TYR A 395 8.59 -6.60 11.92
C TYR A 395 7.44 -7.55 12.27
N GLU A 396 7.01 -7.56 13.52
CA GLU A 396 5.97 -8.47 14.03
C GLU A 396 4.71 -7.71 14.47
N GLY A 397 3.53 -8.23 14.13
CA GLY A 397 2.24 -7.72 14.58
C GLY A 397 1.87 -6.35 14.00
N VAL A 398 2.51 -5.92 12.92
CA VAL A 398 2.21 -4.71 12.16
C VAL A 398 0.87 -4.85 11.46
N ASP A 399 0.65 -5.98 10.79
CA ASP A 399 -0.59 -6.36 10.12
C ASP A 399 -1.78 -6.40 11.08
N LYS A 400 -1.61 -7.01 12.26
CA LYS A 400 -2.62 -7.03 13.33
C LYS A 400 -3.08 -5.62 13.72
N ARG A 401 -2.14 -4.69 13.94
CA ARG A 401 -2.47 -3.31 14.34
C ARG A 401 -3.05 -2.50 13.18
N CYS A 402 -2.60 -2.79 11.97
CA CYS A 402 -3.21 -2.22 10.76
C CYS A 402 -4.69 -2.63 10.64
N ASP A 403 -5.03 -3.89 10.88
CA ASP A 403 -6.41 -4.37 10.82
C ASP A 403 -7.30 -3.76 11.92
N VAL A 404 -6.77 -3.58 13.13
CA VAL A 404 -7.50 -2.88 14.21
C VAL A 404 -7.76 -1.42 13.82
N LEU A 405 -6.74 -0.70 13.31
CA LEU A 405 -6.89 0.68 12.86
C LEU A 405 -7.80 0.79 11.63
N ALA A 406 -7.74 -0.16 10.70
CA ALA A 406 -8.66 -0.23 9.58
C ALA A 406 -10.12 -0.40 10.03
N THR A 407 -10.33 -1.21 11.07
CA THR A 407 -11.64 -1.40 11.69
C THR A 407 -12.10 -0.12 12.38
N ALA A 408 -11.22 0.53 13.13
CA ALA A 408 -11.48 1.80 13.81
C ALA A 408 -11.90 2.90 12.81
N ILE A 409 -11.15 3.05 11.70
CA ILE A 409 -11.50 4.00 10.62
C ILE A 409 -12.87 3.67 10.03
N ARG A 410 -13.14 2.39 9.73
CA ARG A 410 -14.42 1.95 9.18
C ARG A 410 -15.59 2.20 10.12
N ALA A 411 -15.39 2.03 11.41
CA ALA A 411 -16.38 2.32 12.46
C ALA A 411 -16.51 3.82 12.79
N GLY A 412 -15.62 4.67 12.27
CA GLY A 412 -15.61 6.10 12.56
C GLY A 412 -15.12 6.44 13.98
N MET A 413 -14.29 5.58 14.56
CA MET A 413 -13.76 5.72 15.91
C MET A 413 -12.82 6.93 16.05
N THR A 414 -12.78 7.47 17.25
CA THR A 414 -11.91 8.55 17.69
C THR A 414 -10.73 8.00 18.49
N ALA A 415 -9.77 8.86 18.81
CA ALA A 415 -8.67 8.52 19.71
C ALA A 415 -9.17 8.07 21.10
N TYR A 416 -10.26 8.67 21.60
CA TYR A 416 -10.87 8.28 22.87
C TYR A 416 -11.38 6.82 22.83
N ASP A 417 -12.03 6.43 21.72
CA ASP A 417 -12.48 5.05 21.54
C ASP A 417 -11.30 4.07 21.51
N LEU A 418 -10.15 4.47 20.93
CA LEU A 418 -8.94 3.63 20.91
C LEU A 418 -8.40 3.38 22.33
N THR A 419 -8.58 4.30 23.28
CA THR A 419 -8.16 4.11 24.68
C THR A 419 -8.96 3.04 25.40
N GLU A 420 -10.22 2.85 24.99
CA GLU A 420 -11.18 1.90 25.59
C GLU A 420 -11.14 0.49 24.98
N LEU A 421 -10.39 0.30 23.88
CA LEU A 421 -10.33 -1.01 23.23
C LEU A 421 -9.67 -2.05 24.15
N GLU A 422 -10.40 -3.13 24.43
CA GLU A 422 -9.87 -4.32 25.09
C GLU A 422 -9.28 -5.26 24.02
N LEU A 423 -7.97 -5.15 23.79
CA LEU A 423 -7.27 -5.95 22.80
C LEU A 423 -6.60 -7.16 23.44
N ALA A 424 -6.54 -8.26 22.67
CA ALA A 424 -6.01 -9.53 23.16
C ALA A 424 -4.56 -9.39 23.63
N TYR A 425 -4.31 -9.73 24.89
CA TYR A 425 -3.00 -9.65 25.52
C TYR A 425 -2.59 -10.99 26.15
N ALA A 426 -1.38 -11.38 25.81
CA ALA A 426 -0.49 -12.23 26.60
C ALA A 426 0.94 -11.86 26.20
N PRO A 427 1.97 -12.11 27.04
CA PRO A 427 3.34 -11.64 26.80
C PRO A 427 3.90 -11.90 25.39
N PRO A 428 3.66 -13.06 24.75
CA PRO A 428 4.15 -13.34 23.40
C PRO A 428 3.42 -12.59 22.27
N PHE A 429 2.24 -11.99 22.52
CA PHE A 429 1.38 -11.46 21.47
C PHE A 429 1.19 -9.93 21.49
N SER A 430 1.31 -9.33 22.68
CA SER A 430 1.13 -7.89 22.84
C SER A 430 1.71 -7.40 24.17
N SER A 431 1.58 -6.11 24.42
CA SER A 431 1.70 -5.48 25.74
C SER A 431 0.30 -5.25 26.31
N ALA A 432 0.17 -5.14 27.65
CA ALA A 432 -1.12 -4.85 28.29
C ALA A 432 -1.74 -3.53 27.82
N LYS A 433 -0.88 -2.58 27.42
CA LYS A 433 -1.25 -1.39 26.62
C LYS A 433 -0.80 -1.66 25.19
N ASP A 434 -1.73 -2.14 24.35
CA ASP A 434 -1.42 -2.41 22.94
C ASP A 434 -0.93 -1.14 22.23
N PRO A 435 -0.08 -1.23 21.21
CA PRO A 435 0.29 -0.09 20.37
C PRO A 435 -0.89 0.78 19.92
N VAL A 436 -2.06 0.19 19.66
CA VAL A 436 -3.28 0.94 19.29
C VAL A 436 -3.81 1.76 20.47
N ASN A 437 -3.84 1.21 21.69
CA ASN A 437 -4.21 2.00 22.88
C ASN A 437 -3.22 3.15 23.10
N MET A 438 -1.91 2.91 22.87
CA MET A 438 -0.88 3.94 23.01
C MET A 438 -1.07 5.10 22.02
N ILE A 439 -1.56 4.84 20.80
CA ILE A 439 -1.97 5.89 19.86
C ILE A 439 -3.11 6.72 20.45
N GLY A 440 -4.15 6.06 20.97
CA GLY A 440 -5.29 6.71 21.62
C GLY A 440 -4.84 7.66 22.74
N PHE A 441 -4.06 7.15 23.70
CA PHE A 441 -3.54 7.95 24.83
C PHE A 441 -2.69 9.14 24.38
N ALA A 442 -1.86 8.95 23.35
CA ALA A 442 -0.98 10.00 22.86
C ALA A 442 -1.77 11.12 22.17
N ILE A 443 -2.76 10.78 21.35
CA ILE A 443 -3.64 11.77 20.70
C ILE A 443 -4.52 12.48 21.76
N GLU A 444 -5.10 11.75 22.71
CA GLU A 444 -5.89 12.32 23.81
C GLU A 444 -5.09 13.38 24.58
N ASN A 445 -3.81 13.12 24.90
CA ASN A 445 -2.94 14.09 25.56
C ASN A 445 -2.75 15.39 24.75
N ILE A 446 -2.77 15.30 23.41
CA ILE A 446 -2.71 16.48 22.54
C ILE A 446 -4.05 17.22 22.53
N LEU A 447 -5.15 16.50 22.32
CA LEU A 447 -6.50 17.08 22.24
C LEU A 447 -6.94 17.77 23.53
N THR A 448 -6.54 17.22 24.68
CA THR A 448 -6.82 17.80 26.00
C THR A 448 -5.84 18.91 26.40
N GLY A 449 -4.85 19.22 25.57
CA GLY A 449 -3.84 20.25 25.84
C GLY A 449 -2.82 19.88 26.92
N LEU A 450 -2.77 18.59 27.32
CA LEU A 450 -1.78 18.12 28.29
C LEU A 450 -0.35 18.18 27.76
N VAL A 451 -0.18 18.12 26.44
CA VAL A 451 1.12 18.27 25.76
C VAL A 451 0.94 18.98 24.42
N LYS A 452 1.83 19.89 24.11
CA LYS A 452 2.02 20.39 22.74
C LYS A 452 3.02 19.49 22.02
N GLN A 453 2.86 19.29 20.73
CA GLN A 453 3.82 18.56 19.91
C GLN A 453 4.40 19.43 18.79
N HIS A 454 5.55 19.02 18.27
CA HIS A 454 6.16 19.51 17.06
C HIS A 454 6.69 18.32 16.25
N HIS A 455 6.90 18.53 14.96
CA HIS A 455 7.30 17.48 14.05
C HIS A 455 8.78 17.63 13.64
N TRP A 456 9.35 16.60 13.07
CA TRP A 456 10.76 16.58 12.63
C TRP A 456 11.11 17.75 11.71
N TYR A 457 10.22 18.14 10.81
CA TYR A 457 10.41 19.24 9.86
C TYR A 457 10.33 20.64 10.51
N ASP A 458 9.84 20.75 11.71
CA ASP A 458 9.81 22.02 12.45
C ASP A 458 11.18 22.34 13.05
N ILE A 459 11.97 21.32 13.38
CA ILE A 459 13.32 21.49 13.95
C ILE A 459 14.20 22.39 13.07
N THR A 460 14.16 22.18 11.75
CA THR A 460 14.95 22.97 10.79
C THR A 460 14.51 24.42 10.67
N LYS A 461 13.27 24.73 11.09
CA LYS A 461 12.66 26.07 11.06
C LYS A 461 12.84 26.85 12.36
N LEU A 462 13.35 26.19 13.42
CA LEU A 462 13.53 26.84 14.71
C LEU A 462 14.53 28.00 14.64
N PRO A 463 14.28 29.09 15.38
CA PRO A 463 15.20 30.22 15.43
C PRO A 463 16.57 29.80 15.98
N LYS A 464 17.65 30.14 15.27
CA LYS A 464 19.05 29.88 15.70
C LYS A 464 19.65 31.01 16.56
N ASN A 465 18.83 31.97 16.95
CA ASN A 465 19.26 33.17 17.71
C ASN A 465 19.25 33.01 19.24
N GLY A 466 19.04 31.80 19.73
CA GLY A 466 19.00 31.49 21.16
C GLY A 466 17.67 31.84 21.86
N SER A 467 16.61 32.19 21.11
CA SER A 467 15.27 32.47 21.65
C SER A 467 14.50 31.21 22.04
N VAL A 468 14.94 30.04 21.64
CA VAL A 468 14.37 28.73 21.97
C VAL A 468 15.46 27.79 22.53
N VAL A 469 15.04 26.74 23.23
CA VAL A 469 15.92 25.71 23.77
C VAL A 469 15.54 24.37 23.12
N LEU A 470 16.51 23.67 22.56
CA LEU A 470 16.41 22.25 22.23
C LEU A 470 16.89 21.44 23.42
N LEU A 471 16.04 20.58 23.99
CA LEU A 471 16.35 19.78 25.17
C LEU A 471 16.30 18.30 24.83
N ASP A 472 17.44 17.63 24.92
CA ASP A 472 17.54 16.17 24.79
C ASP A 472 17.51 15.51 26.17
N VAL A 473 16.49 14.68 26.43
CA VAL A 473 16.32 14.00 27.73
C VAL A 473 16.71 12.52 27.70
N ARG A 474 17.47 12.10 26.69
CA ARG A 474 18.00 10.74 26.56
C ARG A 474 19.09 10.48 27.59
N THR A 475 19.55 9.24 27.65
CA THR A 475 20.73 8.88 28.44
C THR A 475 22.00 9.47 27.82
N GLU A 476 23.05 9.61 28.63
CA GLU A 476 24.35 10.11 28.16
C GLU A 476 24.92 9.28 27.00
N LYS A 477 24.74 7.95 27.05
CA LYS A 477 25.17 7.05 25.98
C LYS A 477 24.45 7.32 24.67
N GLU A 478 23.14 7.51 24.72
CA GLU A 478 22.31 7.82 23.53
C GLU A 478 22.68 9.19 22.95
N TYR A 479 22.91 10.19 23.79
CA TYR A 479 23.28 11.54 23.37
C TYR A 479 24.66 11.57 22.69
N LYS A 480 25.66 10.87 23.27
CA LYS A 480 27.00 10.77 22.68
C LYS A 480 27.04 10.01 21.36
N ALA A 481 26.10 9.12 21.12
CA ALA A 481 25.98 8.40 19.86
C ALA A 481 25.42 9.26 18.70
N GLY A 482 24.86 10.43 19.01
CA GLY A 482 24.31 11.39 18.06
C GLY A 482 23.20 12.19 18.71
N ALA A 483 23.04 13.47 18.35
CA ALA A 483 22.04 14.37 18.91
C ALA A 483 21.59 15.39 17.86
N ILE A 484 20.46 16.06 18.11
CA ILE A 484 20.05 17.23 17.32
C ILE A 484 21.06 18.35 17.62
N GLU A 485 21.64 18.93 16.58
CA GLU A 485 22.64 19.98 16.70
C GLU A 485 22.14 21.16 17.55
N GLY A 486 22.95 21.60 18.52
CA GLY A 486 22.60 22.70 19.42
C GLY A 486 21.71 22.32 20.60
N SER A 487 21.39 21.03 20.78
CA SER A 487 20.58 20.59 21.92
C SER A 487 21.37 20.62 23.24
N ILE A 488 20.69 21.04 24.32
CA ILE A 488 21.15 20.91 25.71
C ILE A 488 20.81 19.50 26.17
N HIS A 489 21.72 18.86 26.90
CA HIS A 489 21.52 17.51 27.41
C HIS A 489 21.23 17.50 28.91
N ILE A 490 20.00 17.13 29.28
CA ILE A 490 19.62 16.87 30.67
C ILE A 490 18.82 15.56 30.69
N PRO A 491 19.41 14.43 31.11
CA PRO A 491 18.69 13.16 31.20
C PRO A 491 17.39 13.27 32.02
N LEU A 492 16.31 12.63 31.57
CA LEU A 492 14.99 12.70 32.21
C LEU A 492 15.06 12.50 33.72
N ASN A 493 15.85 11.54 34.20
CA ASN A 493 15.96 11.22 35.61
C ASN A 493 16.66 12.32 36.45
N GLN A 494 17.37 13.23 35.80
CA GLN A 494 18.04 14.37 36.44
C GLN A 494 17.27 15.68 36.25
N LEU A 495 16.24 15.68 35.39
CA LEU A 495 15.57 16.91 34.98
C LEU A 495 14.98 17.71 36.15
N ARG A 496 14.35 17.05 37.15
CA ARG A 496 13.74 17.69 38.28
C ARG A 496 14.75 18.47 39.13
N ASP A 497 15.97 17.95 39.27
CA ASP A 497 17.01 18.58 40.08
C ASP A 497 17.74 19.69 39.32
N ARG A 498 17.65 19.68 37.98
CA ARG A 498 18.38 20.56 37.06
C ARG A 498 17.50 21.58 36.32
N LEU A 499 16.25 21.76 36.75
CA LEU A 499 15.33 22.74 36.14
C LEU A 499 15.88 24.16 36.16
N HIS A 500 16.71 24.51 37.18
CA HIS A 500 17.36 25.81 37.32
C HIS A 500 18.35 26.15 36.22
N GLU A 501 18.80 25.17 35.42
CA GLU A 501 19.67 25.36 34.24
C GLU A 501 18.90 25.82 33.00
N LEU A 502 17.56 25.77 33.03
CA LEU A 502 16.68 26.13 31.92
C LEU A 502 16.11 27.53 32.10
N ASP A 503 16.06 28.30 31.03
CA ASP A 503 15.48 29.62 30.97
C ASP A 503 13.97 29.55 30.74
N ALA A 504 13.18 29.87 31.78
CA ALA A 504 11.72 29.82 31.73
C ALA A 504 11.07 30.86 30.79
N SER A 505 11.84 31.84 30.32
CA SER A 505 11.35 32.81 29.32
C SER A 505 11.37 32.27 27.89
N LYS A 506 11.97 31.11 27.66
CA LYS A 506 12.13 30.50 26.33
C LYS A 506 11.23 29.28 26.15
N THR A 507 10.73 29.09 24.95
CA THR A 507 10.05 27.83 24.58
C THR A 507 11.06 26.69 24.47
N ILE A 508 10.75 25.55 25.11
CA ILE A 508 11.62 24.38 25.16
C ILE A 508 11.08 23.30 24.22
N TYR A 509 11.85 22.92 23.22
CA TYR A 509 11.57 21.82 22.30
C TYR A 509 12.27 20.57 22.80
N VAL A 510 11.50 19.59 23.25
CA VAL A 510 12.01 18.42 23.96
C VAL A 510 12.03 17.20 23.07
N ASN A 511 13.15 16.49 23.02
CA ASN A 511 13.25 15.20 22.38
C ASN A 511 13.78 14.10 23.31
N CYS A 512 13.36 12.89 23.04
CA CYS A 512 14.01 11.68 23.53
C CYS A 512 14.20 10.69 22.38
N LYS A 513 14.41 9.40 22.66
CA LYS A 513 14.55 8.40 21.59
C LYS A 513 13.29 8.28 20.73
N SER A 514 12.10 8.17 21.35
CA SER A 514 10.85 7.74 20.69
C SER A 514 9.61 8.60 21.00
N GLY A 515 9.78 9.73 21.70
CA GLY A 515 8.67 10.63 22.09
C GLY A 515 8.10 10.41 23.48
N GLN A 516 8.25 9.23 24.11
CA GLN A 516 7.62 8.93 25.41
C GLN A 516 8.33 9.59 26.60
N ARG A 517 9.66 9.51 26.71
CA ARG A 517 10.43 10.16 27.77
C ARG A 517 10.33 11.69 27.69
N SER A 518 10.33 12.22 26.48
CA SER A 518 10.15 13.67 26.25
C SER A 518 8.73 14.12 26.56
N TYR A 519 7.70 13.31 26.37
CA TYR A 519 6.36 13.56 26.89
C TYR A 519 6.39 13.72 28.43
N ILE A 520 7.03 12.79 29.15
CA ILE A 520 7.17 12.89 30.62
C ILE A 520 7.92 14.18 31.01
N ALA A 521 9.00 14.50 30.29
CA ALA A 521 9.73 15.75 30.50
C ALA A 521 8.86 16.99 30.29
N CYS A 522 8.06 17.03 29.23
CA CYS A 522 7.10 18.12 28.99
C CYS A 522 6.09 18.24 30.13
N ARG A 523 5.61 17.13 30.71
CA ARG A 523 4.71 17.17 31.86
C ARG A 523 5.39 17.77 33.11
N ILE A 524 6.67 17.43 33.34
CA ILE A 524 7.47 18.03 34.42
C ILE A 524 7.62 19.54 34.18
N LEU A 525 8.08 19.91 32.99
CA LEU A 525 8.34 21.31 32.61
C LEU A 525 7.07 22.18 32.71
N THR A 526 5.95 21.74 32.13
CA THR A 526 4.68 22.49 32.16
C THR A 526 4.20 22.72 33.57
N GLN A 527 4.31 21.74 34.48
CA GLN A 527 3.91 21.88 35.87
C GLN A 527 4.84 22.81 36.68
N HIS A 528 6.02 23.12 36.15
CA HIS A 528 6.95 24.11 36.72
C HIS A 528 6.93 25.45 35.97
N GLY A 529 5.91 25.69 35.12
CA GLY A 529 5.69 26.96 34.46
C GLY A 529 6.47 27.20 33.17
N PHE A 530 7.17 26.17 32.62
CA PHE A 530 7.87 26.27 31.35
C PHE A 530 6.89 26.06 30.19
N GLU A 531 7.07 26.82 29.12
CA GLU A 531 6.46 26.52 27.83
C GLU A 531 7.29 25.47 27.08
N CYS A 532 6.70 24.34 26.71
CA CYS A 532 7.43 23.26 26.06
C CYS A 532 6.58 22.50 25.03
N SER A 533 7.28 21.77 24.16
CA SER A 533 6.69 20.97 23.09
C SER A 533 7.48 19.66 22.91
N ASN A 534 6.76 18.55 22.67
CA ASN A 534 7.31 17.22 22.49
C ASN A 534 7.58 16.91 21.02
N LEU A 535 8.77 16.40 20.67
CA LEU A 535 9.06 15.93 19.32
C LEU A 535 8.33 14.60 19.04
N SER A 536 7.38 14.65 18.13
CA SER A 536 6.63 13.48 17.66
C SER A 536 7.59 12.48 17.01
N GLY A 537 7.59 11.19 17.46
CA GLY A 537 8.51 10.15 17.02
C GLY A 537 9.92 10.22 17.61
N GLY A 538 10.29 11.34 18.26
CA GLY A 538 11.59 11.52 18.91
C GLY A 538 12.79 11.55 17.95
N TYR A 539 13.98 11.41 18.52
CA TYR A 539 15.24 11.49 17.79
C TYR A 539 15.42 10.37 16.75
N GLU A 540 14.95 9.17 17.04
CA GLU A 540 15.11 8.01 16.14
C GLU A 540 14.40 8.25 14.80
N PHE A 541 13.16 8.75 14.87
CA PHE A 541 12.43 9.11 13.65
C PHE A 541 13.05 10.31 12.94
N TYR A 542 13.37 11.36 13.70
CA TYR A 542 14.06 12.54 13.15
C TYR A 542 15.35 12.16 12.41
N HIS A 543 16.18 11.34 13.05
CA HIS A 543 17.46 10.91 12.48
C HIS A 543 17.25 10.06 11.21
N ALA A 544 16.34 9.10 11.24
CA ALA A 544 16.06 8.26 10.08
C ALA A 544 15.62 9.09 8.86
N VAL A 545 14.71 10.04 9.06
CA VAL A 545 14.22 10.90 7.97
C VAL A 545 15.32 11.84 7.45
N THR A 546 16.05 12.51 8.35
CA THR A 546 17.07 13.50 7.95
C THR A 546 18.31 12.85 7.34
N SER A 547 18.68 11.65 7.79
CA SER A 547 19.80 10.89 7.19
C SER A 547 19.44 10.40 5.79
N GLU A 548 18.21 9.99 5.55
CA GLU A 548 17.77 9.57 4.22
C GLU A 548 17.78 10.74 3.23
N GLN A 549 17.34 11.93 3.67
CA GLN A 549 17.41 13.15 2.86
C GLN A 549 18.83 13.59 2.49
N GLN A 550 19.85 13.20 3.26
CA GLN A 550 21.25 13.46 2.95
C GLN A 550 21.83 12.46 1.94
N ASN A 551 21.23 11.28 1.81
CA ASN A 551 21.63 10.24 0.86
C ASN A 551 21.02 10.43 -0.55
N GLU A 552 20.05 11.33 -0.68
CA GLU A 552 19.42 11.74 -1.93
C GLU A 552 20.17 12.88 -2.64
#